data_c3fdf515f0f3a5d27878eb51ca0193fc
#
_entry.id   c3fdf515f0f3a5d27878eb51ca0193fc
#
_cell.length_a   1.000
_cell.length_b   1.000
_cell.length_c   1.000
_cell.angle_alpha   90.00
_cell.angle_beta   90.00
_cell.angle_gamma   90.00
#
_symmetry.space_group_name_H-M   'P 1'
#
loop_
_entity.id
_entity.type
_entity.pdbx_description
1 polymer ?
#
loop_
_entity_poly.entity_id
_entity_poly.type
_entity_poly.pdbx_seq_one_letter_code
_entity_poly.pdbx_strand_id
1 'polypeptide(L)'
;MNVTFLLNGESVELRDVSTTATLLDWLRDARGLTGTKEGCNEGDCGACTVMVQDEDGARALNACILFLPQLNGKSVRTVEGIASPDGQLHPVQQAMIDHHGSQCGFCTPGFITSMATAHLNGDGDHATALAGNLCRCTGYAPILRAAKAASAEPVPDWLSAFTVPEILAGGMAGGKPPTGATVQPETADDLAQWYAAHPDATLIAGATDVGLWVTKQGRELGPVAFLNRCRDLQQIEETETGVTLGAGVTIARLIPLFDRLSPSLAAMLRRYGSTQVRAAATIGGNIANGSPIGDGPPALIALGAVLHLRKGDTRRNIPLESFFLDYGKQDRSAGEFVEAVSFTKEPDRLRCYKLSKRFDQDISALCGCFNITVENGSVAAARIAFGGMAGIPKRAAQVETALIGQPWTEATIAAANPAWAEDFTPLSDMRASATYRLDTARNLLMRYYLETEGTGVSVKEVQA
;
A
#
# COMPACT_ATOMS: atom_id res chain seq x y z
N MET A 1 20.54 10.22 14.37
CA MET A 1 20.19 8.83 14.66
C MET A 1 21.25 7.91 14.10
N ASN A 2 21.58 6.80 14.77
CA ASN A 2 22.53 5.80 14.23
C ASN A 2 21.74 4.71 13.51
N VAL A 3 22.25 4.26 12.37
CA VAL A 3 21.60 3.26 11.50
C VAL A 3 22.66 2.25 11.07
N THR A 4 22.36 0.97 11.24
CA THR A 4 23.22 -0.13 10.79
C THR A 4 22.43 -1.05 9.88
N PHE A 5 22.94 -1.35 8.68
CA PHE A 5 22.30 -2.22 7.70
C PHE A 5 23.35 -2.87 6.79
N LEU A 6 22.94 -3.88 6.02
CA LEU A 6 23.79 -4.44 4.97
C LEU A 6 23.53 -3.75 3.63
N LEU A 7 24.57 -3.38 2.92
CA LEU A 7 24.50 -2.91 1.53
C LEU A 7 25.30 -3.85 0.64
N ASN A 8 24.61 -4.53 -0.27
CA ASN A 8 25.23 -5.49 -1.21
C ASN A 8 26.09 -6.56 -0.51
N GLY A 9 25.71 -6.94 0.71
CA GLY A 9 26.42 -7.91 1.55
C GLY A 9 27.44 -7.32 2.52
N GLU A 10 27.76 -6.03 2.42
CA GLU A 10 28.71 -5.35 3.31
C GLU A 10 27.98 -4.61 4.45
N SER A 11 28.52 -4.67 5.67
CA SER A 11 27.98 -3.92 6.82
C SER A 11 28.25 -2.43 6.68
N VAL A 12 27.22 -1.63 6.88
CA VAL A 12 27.26 -0.16 6.84
C VAL A 12 26.76 0.38 8.19
N GLU A 13 27.59 1.19 8.83
CA GLU A 13 27.22 1.95 10.02
C GLU A 13 27.21 3.44 9.70
N LEU A 14 26.06 4.07 9.90
CA LEU A 14 25.87 5.51 9.73
C LEU A 14 25.59 6.15 11.09
N ARG A 15 26.27 7.27 11.39
CA ARG A 15 26.09 8.04 12.62
C ARG A 15 25.48 9.38 12.30
N ASP A 16 24.66 9.89 13.21
CA ASP A 16 24.02 11.21 13.12
C ASP A 16 23.27 11.44 11.79
N VAL A 17 22.59 10.39 11.30
CA VAL A 17 21.83 10.46 10.04
C VAL A 17 20.66 11.42 10.18
N SER A 18 20.49 12.28 9.18
CA SER A 18 19.26 13.09 9.03
C SER A 18 18.03 12.19 8.92
N THR A 19 16.95 12.57 9.61
CA THR A 19 15.67 11.84 9.59
C THR A 19 15.00 11.83 8.23
N THR A 20 15.37 12.77 7.34
CA THR A 20 14.80 12.95 6.00
C THR A 20 15.77 12.59 4.88
N ALA A 21 16.98 12.09 5.21
CA ALA A 21 17.91 11.60 4.20
C ALA A 21 17.33 10.35 3.52
N THR A 22 17.18 10.41 2.18
CA THR A 22 16.68 9.27 1.40
C THR A 22 17.81 8.27 1.11
N LEU A 23 17.43 7.01 0.93
CA LEU A 23 18.38 6.00 0.47
C LEU A 23 18.93 6.35 -0.92
N LEU A 24 18.09 6.89 -1.82
CA LEU A 24 18.49 7.24 -3.17
C LEU A 24 19.63 8.25 -3.18
N ASP A 25 19.45 9.39 -2.48
CA ASP A 25 20.47 10.44 -2.43
C ASP A 25 21.76 9.91 -1.81
N TRP A 26 21.67 9.18 -0.71
CA TRP A 26 22.83 8.61 -0.05
C TRP A 26 23.59 7.59 -0.94
N LEU A 27 22.88 6.70 -1.66
CA LEU A 27 23.51 5.76 -2.59
C LEU A 27 24.28 6.49 -3.69
N ARG A 28 23.68 7.53 -4.27
CA ARG A 28 24.25 8.25 -5.41
C ARG A 28 25.36 9.21 -5.01
N ASP A 29 25.11 10.04 -3.98
CA ASP A 29 25.99 11.15 -3.64
C ASP A 29 27.11 10.75 -2.66
N ALA A 30 26.80 9.88 -1.68
CA ALA A 30 27.77 9.48 -0.68
C ALA A 30 28.51 8.17 -1.02
N ARG A 31 27.82 7.22 -1.70
CA ARG A 31 28.41 5.91 -2.01
C ARG A 31 28.87 5.78 -3.48
N GLY A 32 28.47 6.71 -4.36
CA GLY A 32 28.78 6.64 -5.78
C GLY A 32 28.10 5.49 -6.53
N LEU A 33 27.08 4.84 -5.93
CA LEU A 33 26.30 3.75 -6.53
C LEU A 33 25.20 4.35 -7.41
N THR A 34 25.59 4.77 -8.62
CA THR A 34 24.72 5.51 -9.55
C THR A 34 23.85 4.63 -10.44
N GLY A 35 23.93 3.31 -10.29
CA GLY A 35 23.02 2.36 -10.95
C GLY A 35 21.56 2.58 -10.54
N THR A 36 21.29 2.84 -9.27
CA THR A 36 19.97 3.28 -8.78
C THR A 36 19.68 4.69 -9.31
N LYS A 37 18.61 4.83 -10.13
CA LYS A 37 18.36 6.08 -10.88
C LYS A 37 17.30 6.95 -10.20
N GLU A 38 17.47 8.28 -10.29
CA GLU A 38 16.44 9.24 -9.97
C GLU A 38 15.63 9.59 -11.23
N GLY A 39 14.34 9.19 -11.26
CA GLY A 39 13.42 9.57 -12.34
C GLY A 39 12.37 10.57 -11.84
N CYS A 40 11.43 10.13 -11.02
CA CYS A 40 10.33 10.97 -10.52
C CYS A 40 10.58 11.58 -9.14
N ASN A 41 11.38 10.95 -8.31
CA ASN A 41 11.62 11.31 -6.90
C ASN A 41 10.33 11.37 -6.05
N GLU A 42 9.36 10.49 -6.33
CA GLU A 42 8.04 10.44 -5.66
C GLU A 42 7.45 9.02 -5.54
N GLY A 43 8.28 7.98 -5.83
CA GLY A 43 7.85 6.60 -5.68
C GLY A 43 6.97 6.05 -6.81
N ASP A 44 6.87 6.73 -7.97
CA ASP A 44 5.98 6.34 -9.07
C ASP A 44 6.69 5.59 -10.21
N CYS A 45 7.86 6.04 -10.67
CA CYS A 45 8.48 5.52 -11.90
C CYS A 45 9.27 4.22 -11.74
N GLY A 46 9.63 3.81 -10.54
CA GLY A 46 10.38 2.59 -10.24
C GLY A 46 11.85 2.58 -10.68
N ALA A 47 12.41 3.66 -11.27
CA ALA A 47 13.81 3.72 -11.68
C ALA A 47 14.79 3.61 -10.51
N CYS A 48 14.34 3.95 -9.31
CA CYS A 48 15.09 3.86 -8.05
C CYS A 48 14.82 2.57 -7.25
N THR A 49 14.21 1.54 -7.84
CA THR A 49 13.89 0.31 -7.12
C THR A 49 15.15 -0.37 -6.58
N VAL A 50 15.11 -0.72 -5.31
CA VAL A 50 16.08 -1.55 -4.59
C VAL A 50 15.38 -2.77 -3.98
N MET A 51 16.13 -3.85 -3.77
CA MET A 51 15.67 -5.00 -2.99
C MET A 51 16.01 -4.76 -1.53
N VAL A 52 15.02 -4.84 -0.65
CA VAL A 52 15.21 -4.80 0.80
C VAL A 52 14.75 -6.12 1.40
N GLN A 53 15.61 -6.72 2.21
CA GLN A 53 15.33 -7.98 2.91
C GLN A 53 15.38 -7.77 4.41
N ASP A 54 14.46 -8.40 5.09
CA ASP A 54 14.42 -8.55 6.56
C ASP A 54 13.82 -9.92 6.90
N GLU A 55 13.44 -10.14 8.15
CA GLU A 55 12.85 -11.40 8.62
C GLU A 55 11.52 -11.76 7.92
N ASP A 56 10.81 -10.77 7.36
CA ASP A 56 9.55 -10.96 6.62
C ASP A 56 9.80 -11.29 5.12
N GLY A 57 11.05 -11.38 4.68
CA GLY A 57 11.45 -11.73 3.32
C GLY A 57 11.93 -10.55 2.46
N ALA A 58 12.00 -10.78 1.14
CA ALA A 58 12.50 -9.80 0.18
C ALA A 58 11.37 -8.95 -0.40
N ARG A 59 11.61 -7.64 -0.52
CA ARG A 59 10.66 -6.67 -1.08
C ARG A 59 11.37 -5.70 -2.02
N ALA A 60 10.73 -5.39 -3.14
CA ALA A 60 11.13 -4.27 -3.99
C ALA A 60 10.58 -2.98 -3.39
N LEU A 61 11.42 -1.97 -3.15
CA LEU A 61 11.06 -0.67 -2.60
C LEU A 61 11.64 0.48 -3.42
N ASN A 62 11.00 1.65 -3.35
CA ASN A 62 11.46 2.86 -4.01
C ASN A 62 12.45 3.63 -3.11
N ALA A 63 13.72 3.64 -3.46
CA ALA A 63 14.78 4.28 -2.67
C ALA A 63 14.58 5.81 -2.52
N CYS A 64 13.88 6.46 -3.44
CA CYS A 64 13.65 7.91 -3.39
C CYS A 64 12.71 8.38 -2.25
N ILE A 65 11.86 7.49 -1.75
CA ILE A 65 10.94 7.77 -0.63
C ILE A 65 11.20 6.88 0.58
N LEU A 66 12.31 6.15 0.59
CA LEU A 66 12.76 5.30 1.69
C LEU A 66 13.83 6.05 2.49
N PHE A 67 13.51 6.47 3.70
CA PHE A 67 14.44 7.18 4.57
C PHE A 67 15.45 6.23 5.19
N LEU A 68 16.70 6.67 5.34
CA LEU A 68 17.79 5.87 5.90
C LEU A 68 17.46 5.23 7.28
N PRO A 69 16.77 5.93 8.21
CA PRO A 69 16.38 5.29 9.47
C PRO A 69 15.50 4.04 9.32
N GLN A 70 14.73 3.92 8.26
CA GLN A 70 13.88 2.74 8.03
C GLN A 70 14.68 1.47 7.67
N LEU A 71 15.98 1.61 7.37
CA LEU A 71 16.86 0.51 6.98
C LEU A 71 17.54 -0.18 8.17
N ASN A 72 17.43 0.38 9.37
CA ASN A 72 18.10 -0.17 10.53
C ASN A 72 17.73 -1.64 10.75
N GLY A 73 18.74 -2.52 10.75
CA GLY A 73 18.58 -3.97 10.89
C GLY A 73 18.21 -4.72 9.61
N LYS A 74 18.26 -4.07 8.44
CA LYS A 74 17.85 -4.69 7.15
C LYS A 74 19.04 -4.92 6.22
N SER A 75 18.80 -5.67 5.14
CA SER A 75 19.72 -5.80 4.00
C SER A 75 19.15 -5.10 2.78
N VAL A 76 19.99 -4.34 2.12
CA VAL A 76 19.68 -3.63 0.87
C VAL A 76 20.57 -4.17 -0.24
N ARG A 77 19.96 -4.52 -1.38
CA ARG A 77 20.69 -4.79 -2.62
C ARG A 77 20.27 -3.80 -3.69
N THR A 78 21.27 -3.13 -4.25
CA THR A 78 21.13 -2.31 -5.46
C THR A 78 21.43 -3.15 -6.71
N VAL A 79 21.23 -2.61 -7.89
CA VAL A 79 21.52 -3.34 -9.14
C VAL A 79 22.97 -3.82 -9.20
N GLU A 80 23.90 -3.10 -8.58
CA GLU A 80 25.34 -3.47 -8.50
C GLU A 80 25.56 -4.75 -7.67
N GLY A 81 24.65 -5.07 -6.74
CA GLY A 81 24.72 -6.25 -5.89
C GLY A 81 23.80 -7.41 -6.31
N ILE A 82 23.21 -7.37 -7.51
CA ILE A 82 22.36 -8.46 -8.02
C ILE A 82 23.20 -9.58 -8.65
N ALA A 83 24.32 -9.26 -9.33
CA ALA A 83 25.29 -10.25 -9.75
C ALA A 83 26.00 -10.87 -8.55
N SER A 84 26.60 -12.04 -8.76
CA SER A 84 27.44 -12.68 -7.74
C SER A 84 28.71 -11.85 -7.45
N PRO A 85 29.36 -12.04 -6.30
CA PRO A 85 30.59 -11.34 -5.96
C PRO A 85 31.76 -11.58 -6.95
N ASP A 86 31.77 -12.73 -7.65
CA ASP A 86 32.74 -13.10 -8.68
C ASP A 86 32.32 -12.66 -10.08
N GLY A 87 31.22 -11.93 -10.24
CA GLY A 87 30.77 -11.31 -11.48
C GLY A 87 29.86 -12.19 -12.36
N GLN A 88 29.41 -13.35 -11.88
CA GLN A 88 28.40 -14.12 -12.60
C GLN A 88 27.07 -13.36 -12.62
N LEU A 89 26.48 -13.21 -13.81
CA LEU A 89 25.20 -12.53 -13.96
C LEU A 89 24.06 -13.34 -13.33
N HIS A 90 23.15 -12.65 -12.69
CA HIS A 90 21.87 -13.24 -12.26
C HIS A 90 21.03 -13.61 -13.50
N PRO A 91 20.20 -14.68 -13.47
CA PRO A 91 19.32 -15.05 -14.58
C PRO A 91 18.51 -13.90 -15.16
N VAL A 92 18.00 -12.97 -14.35
CA VAL A 92 17.27 -11.79 -14.85
C VAL A 92 18.19 -10.83 -15.63
N GLN A 93 19.45 -10.67 -15.25
CA GLN A 93 20.40 -9.83 -15.99
C GLN A 93 20.74 -10.44 -17.35
N GLN A 94 21.02 -11.76 -17.38
CA GLN A 94 21.28 -12.48 -18.61
C GLN A 94 20.05 -12.45 -19.53
N ALA A 95 18.85 -12.73 -19.01
CA ALA A 95 17.61 -12.71 -19.79
C ALA A 95 17.32 -11.31 -20.37
N MET A 96 17.61 -10.23 -19.63
CA MET A 96 17.46 -8.84 -20.14
C MET A 96 18.39 -8.57 -21.32
N ILE A 97 19.57 -9.18 -21.37
CA ILE A 97 20.52 -9.11 -22.51
C ILE A 97 19.93 -9.92 -23.67
N ASP A 98 19.62 -11.19 -23.46
CA ASP A 98 19.23 -12.14 -24.50
C ASP A 98 17.90 -11.74 -25.20
N HIS A 99 16.99 -11.14 -24.45
CA HIS A 99 15.68 -10.68 -24.96
C HIS A 99 15.65 -9.19 -25.35
N HIS A 100 16.81 -8.50 -25.35
CA HIS A 100 16.91 -7.08 -25.68
C HIS A 100 15.95 -6.20 -24.85
N GLY A 101 15.89 -6.47 -23.55
CA GLY A 101 14.99 -5.78 -22.60
C GLY A 101 15.36 -4.34 -22.29
N SER A 102 16.49 -3.83 -22.83
CA SER A 102 16.99 -2.49 -22.58
C SER A 102 17.29 -1.76 -23.89
N GLN A 103 17.00 -0.44 -23.92
CA GLN A 103 17.40 0.47 -25.01
C GLN A 103 18.24 1.63 -24.47
N CYS A 104 17.63 2.70 -23.89
CA CYS A 104 18.41 3.80 -23.33
C CYS A 104 19.10 3.44 -22.00
N GLY A 105 18.69 2.37 -21.33
CA GLY A 105 19.29 1.86 -20.08
C GLY A 105 18.82 2.55 -18.79
N PHE A 106 18.08 3.65 -18.85
CA PHE A 106 17.72 4.43 -17.65
C PHE A 106 16.84 3.65 -16.67
N CYS A 107 15.80 2.98 -17.14
CA CYS A 107 14.88 2.19 -16.31
C CYS A 107 15.42 0.78 -15.99
N THR A 108 16.45 0.31 -16.71
CA THR A 108 16.94 -1.07 -16.64
C THR A 108 17.33 -1.52 -15.23
N PRO A 109 18.06 -0.72 -14.42
CA PRO A 109 18.40 -1.10 -13.06
C PRO A 109 17.17 -1.39 -12.18
N GLY A 110 16.15 -0.54 -12.27
CA GLY A 110 14.91 -0.72 -11.52
C GLY A 110 14.16 -1.99 -11.92
N PHE A 111 14.08 -2.29 -13.22
CA PHE A 111 13.48 -3.54 -13.71
C PHE A 111 14.26 -4.77 -13.24
N ILE A 112 15.58 -4.76 -13.35
CA ILE A 112 16.44 -5.88 -12.91
C ILE A 112 16.20 -6.16 -11.42
N THR A 113 16.18 -5.12 -10.59
CA THR A 113 15.98 -5.28 -9.15
C THR A 113 14.56 -5.79 -8.83
N SER A 114 13.53 -5.27 -9.51
CA SER A 114 12.15 -5.75 -9.36
C SER A 114 12.01 -7.21 -9.79
N MET A 115 12.60 -7.58 -10.94
CA MET A 115 12.58 -8.95 -11.47
C MET A 115 13.34 -9.91 -10.55
N ALA A 116 14.52 -9.52 -10.04
CA ALA A 116 15.30 -10.34 -9.12
C ALA A 116 14.55 -10.57 -7.80
N THR A 117 13.83 -9.55 -7.29
CA THR A 117 12.98 -9.69 -6.11
C THR A 117 11.80 -10.62 -6.37
N ALA A 118 11.12 -10.47 -7.51
CA ALA A 118 10.02 -11.36 -7.90
C ALA A 118 10.49 -12.80 -8.10
N HIS A 119 11.66 -13.00 -8.73
CA HIS A 119 12.27 -14.31 -8.93
C HIS A 119 12.60 -14.99 -7.59
N LEU A 120 13.22 -14.25 -6.67
CA LEU A 120 13.55 -14.75 -5.33
C LEU A 120 12.27 -15.18 -4.55
N ASN A 121 11.17 -14.45 -4.73
CA ASN A 121 9.89 -14.75 -4.06
C ASN A 121 9.03 -15.78 -4.81
N GLY A 122 9.45 -16.26 -5.99
CA GLY A 122 8.67 -17.19 -6.81
C GLY A 122 7.40 -16.55 -7.41
N ASP A 123 7.37 -15.22 -7.60
CA ASP A 123 6.22 -14.51 -8.17
C ASP A 123 6.19 -14.68 -9.69
N GLY A 124 5.17 -15.39 -10.18
CA GLY A 124 4.95 -15.66 -11.61
C GLY A 124 4.06 -14.64 -12.33
N ASP A 125 3.42 -13.71 -11.61
CA ASP A 125 2.66 -12.60 -12.23
C ASP A 125 3.57 -11.44 -12.59
N HIS A 126 4.38 -11.64 -13.64
CA HIS A 126 5.38 -10.66 -14.07
C HIS A 126 4.78 -9.31 -14.44
N ALA A 127 3.57 -9.27 -14.98
CA ALA A 127 2.92 -8.02 -15.35
C ALA A 127 2.61 -7.17 -14.11
N THR A 128 2.03 -7.77 -13.08
CA THR A 128 1.74 -7.09 -11.80
C THR A 128 3.03 -6.74 -11.04
N ALA A 129 4.02 -7.66 -11.02
CA ALA A 129 5.29 -7.43 -10.33
C ALA A 129 6.07 -6.23 -10.91
N LEU A 130 5.99 -6.03 -12.23
CA LEU A 130 6.72 -4.98 -12.96
C LEU A 130 5.89 -3.73 -13.27
N ALA A 131 4.60 -3.71 -12.92
CA ALA A 131 3.72 -2.55 -13.18
C ALA A 131 4.26 -1.25 -12.56
N GLY A 132 5.05 -1.36 -11.47
CA GLY A 132 5.72 -0.24 -10.79
C GLY A 132 6.95 0.33 -11.49
N ASN A 133 7.35 -0.20 -12.65
CA ASN A 133 8.53 0.24 -13.36
C ASN A 133 8.15 0.81 -14.73
N LEU A 134 8.45 2.09 -14.97
CA LEU A 134 8.13 2.76 -16.24
C LEU A 134 9.29 2.66 -17.23
N CYS A 135 8.96 2.24 -18.46
CA CYS A 135 9.88 2.27 -19.61
C CYS A 135 9.22 3.01 -20.77
N ARG A 136 9.92 3.99 -21.34
CA ARG A 136 9.43 4.75 -22.50
C ARG A 136 9.87 4.16 -23.84
N CYS A 137 10.92 3.33 -23.85
CA CYS A 137 11.60 2.93 -25.08
C CYS A 137 11.10 1.61 -25.67
N THR A 138 10.90 0.57 -24.83
CA THR A 138 10.80 -0.83 -25.28
C THR A 138 9.37 -1.29 -25.59
N GLY A 139 8.34 -0.58 -25.09
CA GLY A 139 6.97 -1.07 -25.11
C GLY A 139 6.71 -2.29 -24.21
N TYR A 140 7.63 -2.57 -23.25
CA TYR A 140 7.56 -3.61 -22.20
C TYR A 140 7.68 -5.06 -22.69
N ALA A 141 7.22 -5.42 -23.87
CA ALA A 141 7.19 -6.81 -24.33
C ALA A 141 8.53 -7.57 -24.22
N PRO A 142 9.69 -7.00 -24.60
CA PRO A 142 10.97 -7.68 -24.40
C PRO A 142 11.32 -7.85 -22.91
N ILE A 143 10.94 -6.91 -22.03
CA ILE A 143 11.18 -7.00 -20.59
C ILE A 143 10.33 -8.13 -19.98
N LEU A 144 9.07 -8.24 -20.35
CA LEU A 144 8.18 -9.32 -19.89
C LEU A 144 8.66 -10.70 -20.38
N ARG A 145 9.17 -10.78 -21.63
CA ARG A 145 9.79 -12.03 -22.12
C ARG A 145 11.03 -12.40 -21.30
N ALA A 146 11.88 -11.41 -20.97
CA ALA A 146 13.04 -11.62 -20.10
C ALA A 146 12.65 -12.10 -18.71
N ALA A 147 11.62 -11.50 -18.09
CA ALA A 147 11.12 -11.92 -16.79
C ALA A 147 10.64 -13.37 -16.82
N LYS A 148 9.85 -13.73 -17.85
CA LYS A 148 9.35 -15.10 -18.02
C LYS A 148 10.49 -16.10 -18.28
N ALA A 149 11.52 -15.74 -19.06
CA ALA A 149 12.66 -16.61 -19.30
C ALA A 149 13.47 -16.82 -18.01
N ALA A 150 13.74 -15.75 -17.26
CA ALA A 150 14.48 -15.82 -16.00
C ALA A 150 13.78 -16.67 -14.94
N SER A 151 12.43 -16.66 -14.90
CA SER A 151 11.65 -17.44 -13.90
C SER A 151 11.73 -18.96 -14.12
N ALA A 152 12.24 -19.42 -15.26
CA ALA A 152 12.50 -20.85 -15.51
C ALA A 152 13.85 -21.31 -14.94
N GLU A 153 14.73 -20.40 -14.58
CA GLU A 153 16.05 -20.68 -14.02
C GLU A 153 15.98 -20.76 -12.48
N PRO A 154 16.88 -21.50 -11.83
CA PRO A 154 16.92 -21.54 -10.37
C PRO A 154 17.33 -20.17 -9.78
N VAL A 155 16.80 -19.87 -8.60
CA VAL A 155 17.24 -18.70 -7.82
C VAL A 155 18.68 -18.94 -7.37
N PRO A 156 19.62 -18.02 -7.65
CA PRO A 156 21.01 -18.17 -7.25
C PRO A 156 21.20 -18.11 -5.74
N ASP A 157 22.07 -18.98 -5.19
CA ASP A 157 22.33 -19.09 -3.76
C ASP A 157 22.80 -17.78 -3.11
N TRP A 158 23.58 -16.95 -3.84
CA TRP A 158 24.07 -15.68 -3.32
C TRP A 158 22.98 -14.62 -3.08
N LEU A 159 21.77 -14.81 -3.61
CA LEU A 159 20.60 -13.98 -3.26
C LEU A 159 19.74 -14.62 -2.18
N SER A 160 19.65 -15.94 -2.13
CA SER A 160 18.81 -16.66 -1.16
C SER A 160 19.40 -16.69 0.25
N ALA A 161 20.71 -16.57 0.38
CA ALA A 161 21.42 -16.60 1.65
C ALA A 161 21.33 -15.26 2.39
N PHE A 162 20.10 -14.92 2.89
CA PHE A 162 19.97 -13.81 3.85
C PHE A 162 20.12 -14.36 5.27
N THR A 163 21.25 -14.09 5.87
CA THR A 163 21.45 -14.15 7.32
C THR A 163 21.48 -12.74 7.85
N VAL A 164 20.54 -12.38 8.74
CA VAL A 164 20.71 -11.16 9.54
C VAL A 164 22.00 -11.35 10.33
N PRO A 165 23.04 -10.55 10.14
CA PRO A 165 24.25 -10.67 10.95
C PRO A 165 23.89 -10.54 12.44
N GLU A 166 24.49 -11.35 13.30
CA GLU A 166 24.31 -11.27 14.76
C GLU A 166 24.53 -9.85 15.34
N ILE A 167 25.35 -9.05 14.68
CA ILE A 167 25.59 -7.63 14.99
C ILE A 167 24.30 -6.80 14.86
N LEU A 168 23.39 -7.16 13.95
CA LEU A 168 22.11 -6.49 13.78
C LEU A 168 21.03 -7.06 14.72
N ALA A 169 21.15 -8.31 15.13
CA ALA A 169 20.27 -8.97 16.11
C ALA A 169 20.54 -8.50 17.55
N GLY A 170 21.77 -8.12 17.86
CA GLY A 170 22.19 -7.66 19.21
C GLY A 170 21.59 -6.34 19.69
N GLY A 171 20.90 -5.59 18.81
CA GLY A 171 20.16 -4.37 19.17
C GLY A 171 18.72 -4.58 19.59
N MET A 172 18.23 -5.82 19.68
CA MET A 172 16.84 -6.17 19.94
C MET A 172 16.50 -6.51 21.39
N ALA A 173 17.36 -6.23 22.35
CA ALA A 173 17.10 -6.52 23.77
C ALA A 173 16.59 -5.27 24.49
N GLY A 174 15.32 -5.28 24.89
CA GLY A 174 14.70 -4.53 26.00
C GLY A 174 15.29 -3.15 26.33
N GLY A 175 15.15 -2.19 25.42
CA GLY A 175 15.67 -0.84 25.63
C GLY A 175 14.74 0.01 26.47
N LYS A 176 15.31 0.99 27.21
CA LYS A 176 14.60 2.12 27.83
C LYS A 176 13.63 2.74 26.80
N PRO A 177 12.46 3.25 27.25
CA PRO A 177 11.57 4.02 26.37
C PRO A 177 12.36 5.04 25.54
N PRO A 178 12.10 5.15 24.23
CA PRO A 178 12.88 6.03 23.38
C PRO A 178 12.75 7.48 23.84
N THR A 179 13.89 8.14 24.02
CA THR A 179 13.96 9.55 24.40
C THR A 179 14.66 10.33 23.28
N GLY A 180 14.07 11.44 22.85
CA GLY A 180 14.63 12.29 21.80
C GLY A 180 13.61 12.71 20.75
N ALA A 181 14.02 13.61 19.87
CA ALA A 181 13.15 14.12 18.78
C ALA A 181 12.93 13.10 17.64
N THR A 182 13.78 12.08 17.54
CA THR A 182 13.63 11.00 16.54
C THR A 182 13.75 9.65 17.22
N VAL A 183 12.75 8.78 16.99
CA VAL A 183 12.66 7.48 17.65
C VAL A 183 12.27 6.37 16.69
N GLN A 184 12.60 5.14 17.07
CA GLN A 184 12.10 3.90 16.45
C GLN A 184 11.51 3.02 17.55
N PRO A 185 10.25 3.20 17.93
CA PRO A 185 9.61 2.38 18.95
C PRO A 185 9.52 0.92 18.47
N GLU A 186 9.74 -0.02 19.40
CA GLU A 186 9.64 -1.45 19.14
C GLU A 186 8.26 -2.02 19.50
N THR A 187 7.56 -1.33 20.40
CA THR A 187 6.21 -1.68 20.85
C THR A 187 5.23 -0.52 20.69
N ALA A 188 3.94 -0.85 20.66
CA ALA A 188 2.88 0.15 20.66
C ALA A 188 2.83 0.94 21.98
N ASP A 189 3.30 0.34 23.08
CA ASP A 189 3.41 1.02 24.39
C ASP A 189 4.49 2.10 24.40
N ASP A 190 5.68 1.80 23.83
CA ASP A 190 6.75 2.78 23.66
C ASP A 190 6.29 3.95 22.78
N LEU A 191 5.61 3.64 21.66
CA LEU A 191 5.04 4.65 20.78
C LEU A 191 4.04 5.54 21.54
N ALA A 192 3.12 4.93 22.29
CA ALA A 192 2.05 5.64 22.96
C ALA A 192 2.60 6.60 24.03
N GLN A 193 3.60 6.19 24.81
CA GLN A 193 4.25 7.04 25.81
C GLN A 193 4.99 8.19 25.14
N TRP A 194 5.78 7.89 24.10
CA TRP A 194 6.55 8.92 23.41
C TRP A 194 5.65 9.91 22.69
N TYR A 195 4.60 9.43 21.98
CA TYR A 195 3.69 10.29 21.20
C TYR A 195 2.82 11.17 22.08
N ALA A 196 2.46 10.71 23.30
CA ALA A 196 1.79 11.55 24.28
C ALA A 196 2.62 12.76 24.72
N ALA A 197 3.95 12.59 24.78
CA ALA A 197 4.90 13.68 25.08
C ALA A 197 5.28 14.53 23.86
N HIS A 198 5.05 14.04 22.63
CA HIS A 198 5.37 14.71 21.37
C HIS A 198 4.15 14.71 20.42
N PRO A 199 3.02 15.34 20.80
CA PRO A 199 1.74 15.21 20.09
C PRO A 199 1.75 15.80 18.67
N ASP A 200 2.70 16.66 18.36
CA ASP A 200 2.89 17.29 17.04
C ASP A 200 3.87 16.51 16.14
N ALA A 201 4.40 15.38 16.64
CA ALA A 201 5.35 14.57 15.90
C ALA A 201 4.74 13.92 14.66
N THR A 202 5.59 13.71 13.65
CA THR A 202 5.20 12.96 12.45
C THR A 202 5.44 11.46 12.66
N LEU A 203 4.41 10.65 12.49
CA LEU A 203 4.50 9.19 12.52
C LEU A 203 4.76 8.68 11.10
N ILE A 204 5.85 7.95 10.88
CA ILE A 204 6.26 7.42 9.59
C ILE A 204 6.21 5.89 9.61
N ALA A 205 5.27 5.32 8.85
CA ALA A 205 5.23 3.87 8.60
C ALA A 205 5.97 3.56 7.28
N GLY A 206 5.27 3.49 6.15
CA GLY A 206 5.85 3.19 4.84
C GLY A 206 6.43 4.39 4.08
N ALA A 207 6.30 5.60 4.59
CA ALA A 207 6.74 6.87 3.99
C ALA A 207 6.16 7.19 2.60
N THR A 208 5.22 6.43 2.07
CA THR A 208 4.69 6.58 0.70
C THR A 208 3.93 7.89 0.44
N ASP A 209 3.55 8.62 1.49
CA ASP A 209 3.01 9.98 1.44
C ASP A 209 3.99 10.98 2.06
N VAL A 210 4.45 10.73 3.29
CA VAL A 210 5.40 11.61 3.99
C VAL A 210 6.71 11.78 3.20
N GLY A 211 7.14 10.77 2.45
CA GLY A 211 8.29 10.87 1.55
C GLY A 211 8.15 12.04 0.56
N LEU A 212 6.96 12.27 0.03
CA LEU A 212 6.69 13.35 -0.91
C LEU A 212 6.66 14.74 -0.23
N TRP A 213 6.32 14.81 1.05
CA TRP A 213 6.43 16.06 1.80
C TRP A 213 7.87 16.55 1.84
N VAL A 214 8.83 15.62 1.93
CA VAL A 214 10.26 15.94 1.91
C VAL A 214 10.75 16.16 0.48
N THR A 215 10.58 15.17 -0.41
CA THR A 215 11.23 15.19 -1.74
C THR A 215 10.59 16.13 -2.74
N LYS A 216 9.29 16.45 -2.60
CA LYS A 216 8.54 17.34 -3.51
C LYS A 216 8.20 18.68 -2.91
N GLN A 217 7.96 18.73 -1.60
CA GLN A 217 7.51 19.97 -0.93
C GLN A 217 8.63 20.62 -0.12
N GLY A 218 9.79 19.95 0.06
CA GLY A 218 10.93 20.46 0.83
C GLY A 218 10.59 20.69 2.30
N ARG A 219 9.62 19.93 2.86
CA ARG A 219 9.24 20.11 4.27
C ARG A 219 10.32 19.58 5.19
N GLU A 220 10.64 20.35 6.20
CA GLU A 220 11.32 19.87 7.38
C GLU A 220 10.30 19.17 8.29
N LEU A 221 10.63 17.96 8.71
CA LEU A 221 9.83 17.22 9.68
C LEU A 221 10.31 17.57 11.08
N GLY A 222 9.37 17.86 11.98
CA GLY A 222 9.66 18.04 13.40
C GLY A 222 10.09 16.74 14.08
N PRO A 223 9.70 16.48 15.33
CA PRO A 223 9.90 15.17 15.94
C PRO A 223 9.29 14.07 15.09
N VAL A 224 10.00 12.92 14.98
CA VAL A 224 9.60 11.82 14.07
C VAL A 224 9.66 10.49 14.82
N ALA A 225 8.63 9.65 14.64
CA ALA A 225 8.68 8.24 15.01
C ALA A 225 8.60 7.36 13.76
N PHE A 226 9.60 6.51 13.54
CA PHE A 226 9.60 5.49 12.49
C PHE A 226 8.98 4.21 13.02
N LEU A 227 7.84 3.80 12.49
CA LEU A 227 7.01 2.70 13.02
C LEU A 227 7.40 1.32 12.48
N ASN A 228 8.38 1.24 11.59
CA ASN A 228 8.79 0.01 10.93
C ASN A 228 9.38 -1.07 11.86
N ARG A 229 9.69 -0.75 13.10
CA ARG A 229 10.12 -1.70 14.14
C ARG A 229 9.04 -2.03 15.17
N CYS A 230 7.90 -1.32 15.15
CA CYS A 230 6.80 -1.54 16.09
C CYS A 230 6.02 -2.80 15.69
N ARG A 231 6.42 -3.95 16.25
CA ARG A 231 5.90 -5.27 15.85
C ARG A 231 4.42 -5.45 16.19
N ASP A 232 3.97 -4.89 17.29
CA ASP A 232 2.56 -4.96 17.71
C ASP A 232 1.62 -4.38 16.66
N LEU A 233 2.06 -3.29 15.99
CA LEU A 233 1.27 -2.67 14.93
C LEU A 233 1.27 -3.47 13.61
N GLN A 234 2.11 -4.51 13.48
CA GLN A 234 2.25 -5.29 12.25
C GLN A 234 1.51 -6.63 12.30
N GLN A 235 0.72 -6.88 13.35
CA GLN A 235 0.03 -8.14 13.53
C GLN A 235 -1.27 -8.19 12.72
N ILE A 236 -1.57 -9.38 12.20
CA ILE A 236 -2.88 -9.75 11.65
C ILE A 236 -3.43 -10.82 12.57
N GLU A 237 -4.49 -10.50 13.29
CA GLU A 237 -5.17 -11.43 14.17
C GLU A 237 -6.46 -11.90 13.50
N GLU A 238 -6.56 -13.17 13.22
CA GLU A 238 -7.72 -13.79 12.61
C GLU A 238 -8.35 -14.79 13.58
N THR A 239 -9.61 -14.55 13.93
CA THR A 239 -10.43 -15.43 14.76
C THR A 239 -11.52 -16.11 13.91
N GLU A 240 -12.36 -16.93 14.52
CA GLU A 240 -13.51 -17.51 13.82
C GLU A 240 -14.50 -16.42 13.34
N THR A 241 -14.69 -15.36 14.14
CA THR A 241 -15.73 -14.35 13.94
C THR A 241 -15.23 -13.01 13.42
N GLY A 242 -13.92 -12.75 13.42
CA GLY A 242 -13.41 -11.44 13.06
C GLY A 242 -11.95 -11.43 12.66
N VAL A 243 -11.53 -10.28 12.16
CA VAL A 243 -10.14 -9.96 11.78
C VAL A 243 -9.77 -8.63 12.41
N THR A 244 -8.59 -8.57 13.03
CA THR A 244 -7.95 -7.33 13.48
C THR A 244 -6.64 -7.12 12.72
N LEU A 245 -6.50 -5.96 12.13
CA LEU A 245 -5.33 -5.54 11.36
C LEU A 245 -4.61 -4.43 12.12
N GLY A 246 -3.40 -4.67 12.59
CA GLY A 246 -2.55 -3.63 13.14
C GLY A 246 -2.26 -2.54 12.13
N ALA A 247 -2.13 -1.30 12.57
CA ALA A 247 -1.96 -0.13 11.69
C ALA A 247 -0.70 -0.20 10.80
N GLY A 248 0.33 -0.95 11.21
CA GLY A 248 1.57 -1.17 10.48
C GLY A 248 1.52 -2.30 9.45
N VAL A 249 0.40 -3.01 9.31
CA VAL A 249 0.25 -4.06 8.29
C VAL A 249 0.28 -3.44 6.91
N THR A 250 1.20 -3.93 6.06
CA THR A 250 1.35 -3.41 4.69
C THR A 250 0.21 -3.86 3.78
N ILE A 251 -0.07 -3.07 2.76
CA ILE A 251 -1.09 -3.42 1.75
C ILE A 251 -0.76 -4.75 1.06
N ALA A 252 0.52 -5.04 0.82
CA ALA A 252 0.95 -6.31 0.25
C ALA A 252 0.55 -7.51 1.11
N ARG A 253 0.67 -7.41 2.44
CA ARG A 253 0.30 -8.49 3.38
C ARG A 253 -1.22 -8.69 3.49
N LEU A 254 -2.02 -7.71 3.12
CA LEU A 254 -3.48 -7.83 3.09
C LEU A 254 -3.99 -8.66 1.89
N ILE A 255 -3.25 -8.69 0.78
CA ILE A 255 -3.69 -9.36 -0.44
C ILE A 255 -3.97 -10.86 -0.20
N PRO A 256 -3.05 -11.68 0.34
CA PRO A 256 -3.34 -13.10 0.57
C PRO A 256 -4.44 -13.35 1.61
N LEU A 257 -4.63 -12.45 2.56
CA LEU A 257 -5.75 -12.52 3.49
C LEU A 257 -7.08 -12.34 2.75
N PHE A 258 -7.19 -11.29 1.93
CA PHE A 258 -8.42 -11.00 1.21
C PHE A 258 -8.65 -11.90 -0.01
N ASP A 259 -7.63 -12.56 -0.57
CA ASP A 259 -7.84 -13.65 -1.54
C ASP A 259 -8.76 -14.74 -0.98
N ARG A 260 -8.69 -14.99 0.33
CA ARG A 260 -9.53 -15.97 1.02
C ARG A 260 -10.86 -15.40 1.51
N LEU A 261 -10.88 -14.14 1.97
CA LEU A 261 -12.04 -13.54 2.64
C LEU A 261 -12.93 -12.75 1.68
N SER A 262 -12.34 -12.03 0.73
CA SER A 262 -13.03 -11.21 -0.27
C SER A 262 -12.16 -11.01 -1.51
N PRO A 263 -12.22 -11.92 -2.51
CA PRO A 263 -11.42 -11.84 -3.73
C PRO A 263 -11.56 -10.50 -4.48
N SER A 264 -12.74 -9.86 -4.41
CA SER A 264 -12.96 -8.54 -5.02
C SER A 264 -12.09 -7.46 -4.37
N LEU A 265 -11.96 -7.47 -3.06
CA LEU A 265 -11.07 -6.55 -2.34
C LEU A 265 -9.59 -6.86 -2.66
N ALA A 266 -9.20 -8.13 -2.67
CA ALA A 266 -7.83 -8.51 -3.04
C ALA A 266 -7.47 -8.02 -4.46
N ALA A 267 -8.40 -8.18 -5.43
CA ALA A 267 -8.20 -7.71 -6.80
C ALA A 267 -8.03 -6.18 -6.85
N MET A 268 -8.78 -5.43 -6.05
CA MET A 268 -8.63 -3.98 -5.93
C MET A 268 -7.28 -3.60 -5.29
N LEU A 269 -6.87 -4.30 -4.22
CA LEU A 269 -5.59 -4.04 -3.55
C LEU A 269 -4.38 -4.31 -4.46
N ARG A 270 -4.46 -5.27 -5.40
CA ARG A 270 -3.41 -5.47 -6.42
C ARG A 270 -3.24 -4.25 -7.32
N ARG A 271 -4.28 -3.44 -7.48
CA ARG A 271 -4.27 -2.17 -8.23
C ARG A 271 -3.98 -0.95 -7.35
N TYR A 272 -3.70 -1.16 -6.06
CA TYR A 272 -3.28 -0.09 -5.14
C TYR A 272 -1.82 0.25 -5.38
N GLY A 273 -1.55 1.38 -6.03
CA GLY A 273 -0.18 1.78 -6.37
C GLY A 273 0.61 0.68 -7.12
N SER A 274 1.92 0.72 -6.98
CA SER A 274 2.84 -0.29 -7.50
C SER A 274 3.12 -1.40 -6.48
N THR A 275 3.80 -2.45 -6.90
CA THR A 275 4.33 -3.48 -6.00
C THR A 275 5.22 -2.87 -4.91
N GLN A 276 6.09 -1.90 -5.28
CA GLN A 276 6.95 -1.17 -4.35
C GLN A 276 6.13 -0.36 -3.33
N VAL A 277 5.08 0.31 -3.79
CA VAL A 277 4.18 1.08 -2.92
C VAL A 277 3.40 0.17 -1.99
N ARG A 278 2.84 -0.94 -2.48
CA ARG A 278 2.10 -1.91 -1.65
C ARG A 278 2.97 -2.56 -0.58
N ALA A 279 4.24 -2.79 -0.90
CA ALA A 279 5.22 -3.37 0.03
C ALA A 279 5.60 -2.42 1.18
N ALA A 280 5.43 -1.10 1.01
CA ALA A 280 5.74 -0.08 2.00
C ALA A 280 4.50 0.51 2.68
N ALA A 281 3.47 0.88 1.91
CA ALA A 281 2.24 1.51 2.41
C ALA A 281 1.50 0.60 3.39
N THR A 282 1.02 1.17 4.50
CA THR A 282 0.32 0.45 5.57
C THR A 282 -1.16 0.82 5.61
N ILE A 283 -1.98 -0.08 6.14
CA ILE A 283 -3.43 0.17 6.27
C ILE A 283 -3.71 1.34 7.23
N GLY A 284 -2.99 1.42 8.35
CA GLY A 284 -3.11 2.55 9.29
C GLY A 284 -2.66 3.87 8.67
N GLY A 285 -1.58 3.86 7.87
CA GLY A 285 -1.14 5.04 7.11
C GLY A 285 -2.19 5.49 6.09
N ASN A 286 -2.81 4.54 5.35
CA ASN A 286 -3.87 4.84 4.39
C ASN A 286 -5.13 5.44 5.06
N ILE A 287 -5.50 4.94 6.25
CA ILE A 287 -6.61 5.50 7.05
C ILE A 287 -6.22 6.87 7.60
N ALA A 288 -5.07 6.97 8.29
CA ALA A 288 -4.66 8.19 9.00
C ALA A 288 -4.31 9.35 8.06
N ASN A 289 -3.90 9.07 6.82
CA ASN A 289 -3.72 10.11 5.79
C ASN A 289 -5.06 10.78 5.43
N GLY A 290 -6.17 10.05 5.51
CA GLY A 290 -7.51 10.60 5.32
C GLY A 290 -7.80 11.11 3.91
N SER A 291 -7.08 10.58 2.91
CA SER A 291 -7.28 10.98 1.51
C SER A 291 -8.71 10.69 1.05
N PRO A 292 -9.42 11.66 0.43
CA PRO A 292 -10.76 11.44 -0.13
C PRO A 292 -10.78 10.43 -1.28
N ILE A 293 -9.62 10.11 -1.84
CA ILE A 293 -9.44 9.18 -2.97
C ILE A 293 -8.64 7.93 -2.58
N GLY A 294 -8.43 7.68 -1.26
CA GLY A 294 -7.82 6.47 -0.75
C GLY A 294 -8.72 5.25 -1.01
N ASP A 295 -8.15 4.15 -1.49
CA ASP A 295 -8.92 2.96 -1.87
C ASP A 295 -9.28 2.05 -0.67
N GLY A 296 -8.46 2.03 0.39
CA GLY A 296 -8.68 1.18 1.57
C GLY A 296 -9.92 1.55 2.39
N PRO A 297 -10.09 2.82 2.79
CA PRO A 297 -11.21 3.22 3.66
C PRO A 297 -12.60 2.87 3.14
N PRO A 298 -12.98 3.08 1.86
CA PRO A 298 -14.31 2.70 1.37
C PRO A 298 -14.60 1.21 1.53
N ALA A 299 -13.63 0.33 1.26
CA ALA A 299 -13.82 -1.11 1.42
C ALA A 299 -14.03 -1.51 2.89
N LEU A 300 -13.21 -0.97 3.79
CA LEU A 300 -13.34 -1.22 5.22
C LEU A 300 -14.64 -0.63 5.80
N ILE A 301 -15.08 0.55 5.33
CA ILE A 301 -16.38 1.13 5.70
C ILE A 301 -17.52 0.23 5.25
N ALA A 302 -17.46 -0.31 4.02
CA ALA A 302 -18.47 -1.26 3.53
C ALA A 302 -18.49 -2.58 4.32
N LEU A 303 -17.34 -3.00 4.88
CA LEU A 303 -17.26 -4.13 5.83
C LEU A 303 -17.75 -3.79 7.24
N GLY A 304 -18.12 -2.55 7.52
CA GLY A 304 -18.53 -2.13 8.87
C GLY A 304 -17.38 -2.09 9.87
N ALA A 305 -16.18 -1.77 9.41
CA ALA A 305 -14.98 -1.82 10.23
C ALA A 305 -15.02 -0.83 11.40
N VAL A 306 -14.40 -1.26 12.51
CA VAL A 306 -14.18 -0.49 13.73
C VAL A 306 -12.71 -0.06 13.78
N LEU A 307 -12.49 1.24 13.99
CA LEU A 307 -11.17 1.82 14.16
C LEU A 307 -10.79 1.85 15.64
N HIS A 308 -9.59 1.35 15.95
CA HIS A 308 -9.01 1.37 17.28
C HIS A 308 -8.01 2.51 17.38
N LEU A 309 -8.28 3.47 18.26
CA LEU A 309 -7.46 4.64 18.49
C LEU A 309 -6.81 4.56 19.88
N ARG A 310 -5.55 5.01 19.99
CA ARG A 310 -4.80 5.00 21.23
C ARG A 310 -4.11 6.32 21.52
N LYS A 311 -4.18 6.76 22.79
CA LYS A 311 -3.42 7.88 23.33
C LYS A 311 -2.89 7.51 24.73
N GLY A 312 -1.58 7.36 24.88
CA GLY A 312 -0.99 6.85 26.12
C GLY A 312 -1.62 5.50 26.49
N ASP A 313 -2.18 5.39 27.68
CA ASP A 313 -2.86 4.18 28.17
C ASP A 313 -4.34 4.11 27.79
N THR A 314 -4.89 5.18 27.21
CA THR A 314 -6.31 5.24 26.83
C THR A 314 -6.51 4.72 25.42
N ARG A 315 -7.50 3.81 25.28
CA ARG A 315 -7.97 3.30 24.00
C ARG A 315 -9.45 3.62 23.81
N ARG A 316 -9.83 3.92 22.57
CA ARG A 316 -11.25 4.06 22.19
C ARG A 316 -11.48 3.46 20.81
N ASN A 317 -12.70 3.00 20.60
CA ASN A 317 -13.14 2.37 19.36
C ASN A 317 -14.26 3.20 18.75
N ILE A 318 -14.19 3.44 17.45
CA ILE A 318 -15.23 4.16 16.71
C ILE A 318 -15.54 3.43 15.39
N PRO A 319 -16.76 3.54 14.85
CA PRO A 319 -16.99 3.13 13.47
C PRO A 319 -16.03 3.88 12.54
N LEU A 320 -15.40 3.18 11.57
CA LEU A 320 -14.40 3.79 10.70
C LEU A 320 -14.93 5.00 9.93
N GLU A 321 -16.19 4.96 9.48
CA GLU A 321 -16.84 6.09 8.80
C GLU A 321 -16.92 7.35 9.65
N SER A 322 -16.95 7.22 10.98
CA SER A 322 -17.02 8.36 11.91
C SER A 322 -15.67 9.05 12.12
N PHE A 323 -14.58 8.43 11.69
CA PHE A 323 -13.23 9.00 11.81
C PHE A 323 -13.01 10.20 10.90
N PHE A 324 -13.62 10.22 9.73
CA PHE A 324 -13.46 11.26 8.72
C PHE A 324 -14.52 12.34 8.91
N LEU A 325 -14.14 13.50 9.43
CA LEU A 325 -15.09 14.59 9.74
C LEU A 325 -15.27 15.56 8.56
N ASP A 326 -14.16 15.94 7.91
CA ASP A 326 -14.13 16.88 6.79
C ASP A 326 -12.80 16.70 6.05
N TYR A 327 -12.60 17.37 4.92
CA TYR A 327 -11.32 17.35 4.20
C TYR A 327 -10.16 17.75 5.13
N GLY A 328 -9.21 16.83 5.30
CA GLY A 328 -8.07 17.01 6.20
C GLY A 328 -8.40 17.04 7.69
N LYS A 329 -9.66 16.76 8.09
CA LYS A 329 -10.08 16.73 9.50
C LYS A 329 -10.53 15.34 9.91
N GLN A 330 -10.01 14.87 11.03
CA GLN A 330 -10.26 13.55 11.58
C GLN A 330 -10.73 13.66 13.03
N ASP A 331 -11.53 12.70 13.49
CA ASP A 331 -11.86 12.51 14.91
C ASP A 331 -10.67 11.86 15.62
N ARG A 332 -9.59 12.63 15.77
CA ARG A 332 -8.35 12.25 16.42
C ARG A 332 -7.82 13.40 17.26
N SER A 333 -7.58 13.15 18.54
CA SER A 333 -6.97 14.14 19.43
C SER A 333 -5.44 14.21 19.24
N ALA A 334 -4.83 15.31 19.67
CA ALA A 334 -3.37 15.46 19.68
C ALA A 334 -2.71 14.35 20.51
N GLY A 335 -1.68 13.68 19.99
CA GLY A 335 -1.04 12.54 20.60
C GLY A 335 -1.81 11.22 20.51
N GLU A 336 -2.92 11.17 19.77
CA GLU A 336 -3.68 9.95 19.48
C GLU A 336 -3.29 9.38 18.10
N PHE A 337 -3.17 8.05 18.01
CA PHE A 337 -2.80 7.37 16.76
C PHE A 337 -3.73 6.20 16.47
N VAL A 338 -3.75 5.79 15.21
CA VAL A 338 -4.45 4.57 14.77
C VAL A 338 -3.61 3.37 15.21
N GLU A 339 -4.14 2.56 16.12
CA GLU A 339 -3.50 1.34 16.61
C GLU A 339 -3.85 0.13 15.74
N ALA A 340 -5.13 0.00 15.38
CA ALA A 340 -5.63 -1.10 14.55
C ALA A 340 -6.96 -0.75 13.88
N VAL A 341 -7.40 -1.61 12.96
CA VAL A 341 -8.76 -1.64 12.42
C VAL A 341 -9.26 -3.09 12.44
N SER A 342 -10.51 -3.31 12.84
CA SER A 342 -11.10 -4.64 12.87
C SER A 342 -12.46 -4.69 12.16
N PHE A 343 -12.84 -5.89 11.69
CA PHE A 343 -14.15 -6.14 11.11
C PHE A 343 -14.62 -7.58 11.41
N THR A 344 -15.93 -7.78 11.37
CA THR A 344 -16.56 -9.10 11.54
C THR A 344 -16.46 -9.89 10.24
N LYS A 345 -16.16 -11.19 10.34
CA LYS A 345 -16.23 -12.11 9.21
C LYS A 345 -17.69 -12.42 8.88
N GLU A 346 -18.06 -12.17 7.65
CA GLU A 346 -19.36 -12.47 7.09
C GLU A 346 -19.19 -13.23 5.75
N PRO A 347 -20.24 -13.88 5.22
CA PRO A 347 -20.22 -14.38 3.86
C PRO A 347 -19.81 -13.27 2.88
N ASP A 348 -18.93 -13.59 1.90
CA ASP A 348 -18.40 -12.59 0.96
C ASP A 348 -19.48 -12.04 0.03
N ARG A 349 -19.96 -10.85 0.37
CA ARG A 349 -20.86 -10.03 -0.45
C ARG A 349 -20.17 -8.76 -0.94
N LEU A 350 -18.94 -8.51 -0.43
CA LEU A 350 -18.22 -7.28 -0.77
C LEU A 350 -17.79 -7.29 -2.24
N ARG A 351 -18.10 -6.22 -2.95
CA ARG A 351 -17.57 -5.93 -4.28
C ARG A 351 -16.95 -4.55 -4.28
N CYS A 352 -15.72 -4.47 -4.77
CA CYS A 352 -14.93 -3.25 -4.82
C CYS A 352 -14.63 -2.91 -6.28
N TYR A 353 -15.01 -1.71 -6.70
CA TYR A 353 -14.82 -1.22 -8.07
C TYR A 353 -13.95 0.03 -8.05
N LYS A 354 -12.73 -0.13 -8.57
CA LYS A 354 -11.79 0.98 -8.74
C LYS A 354 -11.83 1.44 -10.20
N LEU A 355 -12.18 2.70 -10.43
CA LEU A 355 -12.12 3.33 -11.74
C LEU A 355 -11.03 4.40 -11.75
N SER A 356 -10.15 4.29 -12.73
CA SER A 356 -9.01 5.19 -12.97
C SER A 356 -8.74 5.28 -14.46
N LYS A 357 -7.98 6.28 -14.90
CA LYS A 357 -7.65 6.47 -16.32
C LYS A 357 -6.71 5.40 -16.86
N ARG A 358 -5.78 4.93 -16.02
CA ARG A 358 -4.89 3.79 -16.31
C ARG A 358 -5.32 2.61 -15.45
N PHE A 359 -5.06 1.39 -15.92
CA PHE A 359 -5.41 0.20 -15.15
C PHE A 359 -4.55 0.07 -13.89
N ASP A 360 -3.22 0.19 -14.04
CA ASP A 360 -2.27 0.07 -12.94
C ASP A 360 -1.71 1.43 -12.53
N GLN A 361 -1.26 1.52 -11.26
CA GLN A 361 -0.57 2.66 -10.68
C GLN A 361 -1.27 4.01 -10.89
N ASP A 362 -2.59 4.03 -10.81
CA ASP A 362 -3.33 5.27 -10.99
C ASP A 362 -4.25 5.55 -9.82
N ILE A 363 -4.40 6.83 -9.53
CA ILE A 363 -5.30 7.32 -8.49
C ILE A 363 -6.73 7.15 -8.99
N SER A 364 -7.60 6.64 -8.12
CA SER A 364 -9.02 6.47 -8.44
C SER A 364 -9.70 7.78 -8.80
N ALA A 365 -10.41 7.80 -9.93
CA ALA A 365 -11.43 8.82 -10.19
C ALA A 365 -12.57 8.66 -9.18
N LEU A 366 -12.98 7.42 -8.96
CA LEU A 366 -13.82 6.98 -7.84
C LEU A 366 -13.53 5.51 -7.51
N CYS A 367 -13.75 5.15 -6.24
CA CYS A 367 -13.71 3.78 -5.74
C CYS A 367 -15.01 3.49 -5.02
N GLY A 368 -15.84 2.59 -5.55
CA GLY A 368 -17.12 2.19 -4.96
C GLY A 368 -17.04 0.79 -4.35
N CYS A 369 -17.48 0.65 -3.11
CA CYS A 369 -17.50 -0.62 -2.37
C CYS A 369 -18.91 -0.89 -1.86
N PHE A 370 -19.43 -2.08 -2.18
CA PHE A 370 -20.81 -2.49 -1.92
C PHE A 370 -20.80 -3.78 -1.10
N ASN A 371 -21.57 -3.82 -0.04
CA ASN A 371 -21.82 -4.99 0.79
C ASN A 371 -23.33 -5.01 1.12
N ILE A 372 -24.11 -5.79 0.36
CA ILE A 372 -25.58 -5.82 0.46
C ILE A 372 -26.02 -7.24 0.82
N THR A 373 -26.82 -7.35 1.85
CA THR A 373 -27.45 -8.61 2.28
C THR A 373 -28.87 -8.69 1.73
N VAL A 374 -29.14 -9.74 0.98
CA VAL A 374 -30.49 -10.05 0.45
C VAL A 374 -31.01 -11.30 1.15
N GLU A 375 -32.19 -11.21 1.75
CA GLU A 375 -32.89 -12.31 2.39
C GLU A 375 -34.31 -12.41 1.85
N ASN A 376 -34.73 -13.61 1.47
CA ASN A 376 -36.05 -13.85 0.91
C ASN A 376 -36.43 -12.92 -0.25
N GLY A 377 -35.44 -12.56 -1.08
CA GLY A 377 -35.61 -11.67 -2.25
C GLY A 377 -35.73 -10.19 -1.92
N SER A 378 -35.52 -9.78 -0.66
CA SER A 378 -35.53 -8.38 -0.22
C SER A 378 -34.20 -7.97 0.39
N VAL A 379 -33.84 -6.70 0.28
CA VAL A 379 -32.63 -6.14 0.87
C VAL A 379 -32.79 -6.06 2.40
N ALA A 380 -32.10 -6.93 3.13
CA ALA A 380 -32.11 -6.94 4.60
C ALA A 380 -31.15 -5.90 5.19
N ALA A 381 -30.00 -5.70 4.56
CA ALA A 381 -29.00 -4.69 4.94
C ALA A 381 -28.20 -4.22 3.74
N ALA A 382 -27.73 -2.98 3.78
CA ALA A 382 -26.85 -2.41 2.77
C ALA A 382 -25.79 -1.52 3.42
N ARG A 383 -24.54 -1.69 3.01
CA ARG A 383 -23.43 -0.78 3.30
C ARG A 383 -22.72 -0.46 1.98
N ILE A 384 -22.78 0.79 1.58
CA ILE A 384 -22.25 1.28 0.31
C ILE A 384 -21.34 2.46 0.61
N ALA A 385 -20.08 2.38 0.25
CA ALA A 385 -19.13 3.44 0.55
C ALA A 385 -18.29 3.82 -0.68
N PHE A 386 -17.96 5.11 -0.77
CA PHE A 386 -17.22 5.65 -1.90
C PHE A 386 -16.02 6.49 -1.46
N GLY A 387 -14.92 6.35 -2.20
CA GLY A 387 -13.85 7.33 -2.34
C GLY A 387 -14.02 8.11 -3.64
N GLY A 388 -13.61 9.39 -3.65
CA GLY A 388 -13.69 10.26 -4.82
C GLY A 388 -15.04 10.91 -5.08
N MET A 389 -16.02 10.70 -4.20
CA MET A 389 -17.39 11.26 -4.34
C MET A 389 -17.66 12.44 -3.41
N ALA A 390 -16.82 12.64 -2.39
CA ALA A 390 -16.89 13.72 -1.40
C ALA A 390 -15.48 14.12 -0.96
N GLY A 391 -15.35 15.10 -0.08
CA GLY A 391 -14.08 15.50 0.55
C GLY A 391 -13.51 14.46 1.52
N ILE A 392 -14.24 13.39 1.80
CA ILE A 392 -13.88 12.27 2.68
C ILE A 392 -14.37 10.95 2.07
N PRO A 393 -13.83 9.80 2.47
CA PRO A 393 -14.48 8.50 2.25
C PRO A 393 -15.86 8.51 2.92
N LYS A 394 -16.94 8.25 2.15
CA LYS A 394 -18.29 8.48 2.64
C LYS A 394 -19.25 7.37 2.26
N ARG A 395 -20.19 7.04 3.18
CA ARG A 395 -21.32 6.14 2.91
C ARG A 395 -22.41 6.82 2.07
N ALA A 396 -23.08 6.00 1.25
CA ALA A 396 -24.27 6.37 0.48
C ALA A 396 -25.54 6.12 1.31
N ALA A 397 -25.70 6.82 2.42
CA ALA A 397 -26.72 6.52 3.44
C ALA A 397 -28.17 6.66 2.92
N GLN A 398 -28.44 7.62 2.03
CA GLN A 398 -29.76 7.79 1.44
C GLN A 398 -30.05 6.69 0.42
N VAL A 399 -29.05 6.29 -0.36
CA VAL A 399 -29.16 5.14 -1.27
C VAL A 399 -29.42 3.85 -0.50
N GLU A 400 -28.67 3.61 0.59
CA GLU A 400 -28.89 2.45 1.46
C GLU A 400 -30.31 2.43 2.03
N THR A 401 -30.81 3.57 2.51
CA THR A 401 -32.17 3.72 3.02
C THR A 401 -33.22 3.44 1.93
N ALA A 402 -32.98 3.88 0.70
CA ALA A 402 -33.88 3.62 -0.41
C ALA A 402 -33.93 2.13 -0.84
N LEU A 403 -32.90 1.37 -0.53
CA LEU A 403 -32.81 -0.07 -0.88
C LEU A 403 -33.33 -0.97 0.24
N ILE A 404 -33.07 -0.66 1.51
CA ILE A 404 -33.41 -1.54 2.64
C ILE A 404 -34.92 -1.79 2.72
N GLY A 405 -35.32 -3.05 2.86
CA GLY A 405 -36.69 -3.52 2.91
C GLY A 405 -37.37 -3.65 1.54
N GLN A 406 -36.73 -3.22 0.46
CA GLN A 406 -37.29 -3.32 -0.89
C GLN A 406 -36.90 -4.65 -1.57
N PRO A 407 -37.69 -5.14 -2.52
CA PRO A 407 -37.31 -6.29 -3.36
C PRO A 407 -35.99 -6.04 -4.10
N TRP A 408 -35.12 -7.04 -4.17
CA TRP A 408 -33.86 -6.93 -4.90
C TRP A 408 -34.08 -7.10 -6.40
N THR A 409 -34.38 -5.99 -7.10
CA THR A 409 -34.74 -5.94 -8.52
C THR A 409 -34.14 -4.71 -9.21
N GLU A 410 -34.01 -4.76 -10.54
CA GLU A 410 -33.59 -3.59 -11.34
C GLU A 410 -34.48 -2.37 -11.13
N ALA A 411 -35.80 -2.58 -10.95
CA ALA A 411 -36.74 -1.51 -10.69
C ALA A 411 -36.45 -0.78 -9.37
N THR A 412 -36.09 -1.53 -8.33
CA THR A 412 -35.68 -0.96 -7.03
C THR A 412 -34.40 -0.14 -7.15
N ILE A 413 -33.40 -0.67 -7.90
CA ILE A 413 -32.15 0.02 -8.13
C ILE A 413 -32.38 1.33 -8.90
N ALA A 414 -33.22 1.29 -9.93
CA ALA A 414 -33.60 2.48 -10.70
C ALA A 414 -34.36 3.52 -9.83
N ALA A 415 -35.24 3.06 -8.93
CA ALA A 415 -35.95 3.93 -8.00
C ALA A 415 -35.03 4.62 -6.98
N ALA A 416 -33.89 4.03 -6.64
CA ALA A 416 -32.89 4.62 -5.73
C ALA A 416 -32.03 5.72 -6.41
N ASN A 417 -32.13 5.92 -7.74
CA ASN A 417 -31.28 6.87 -8.47
C ASN A 417 -31.31 8.34 -7.95
N PRO A 418 -32.44 8.91 -7.50
CA PRO A 418 -32.44 10.27 -6.93
C PRO A 418 -31.58 10.42 -5.67
N ALA A 419 -31.52 9.39 -4.81
CA ALA A 419 -30.79 9.41 -3.55
C ALA A 419 -29.27 9.63 -3.70
N TRP A 420 -28.67 9.31 -4.85
CA TRP A 420 -27.26 9.57 -5.10
C TRP A 420 -26.89 11.05 -5.04
N ALA A 421 -27.78 11.95 -5.48
CA ALA A 421 -27.55 13.38 -5.44
C ALA A 421 -27.78 13.97 -4.02
N GLU A 422 -28.49 13.25 -3.16
CA GLU A 422 -28.65 13.62 -1.75
C GLU A 422 -27.40 13.22 -0.93
N ASP A 423 -26.77 12.09 -1.28
CA ASP A 423 -25.55 11.62 -0.62
C ASP A 423 -24.31 12.36 -1.07
N PHE A 424 -24.20 12.70 -2.36
CA PHE A 424 -22.94 13.14 -2.96
C PHE A 424 -23.06 14.37 -3.85
N THR A 425 -22.10 15.28 -3.66
CA THR A 425 -21.86 16.43 -4.53
C THR A 425 -20.39 16.42 -4.96
N PRO A 426 -20.00 15.51 -5.87
CA PRO A 426 -18.61 15.34 -6.24
C PRO A 426 -18.05 16.53 -7.02
N LEU A 427 -16.74 16.76 -6.91
CA LEU A 427 -16.03 17.77 -7.67
C LEU A 427 -15.70 17.29 -9.10
N SER A 428 -15.57 18.23 -10.03
CA SER A 428 -14.89 18.02 -11.31
C SER A 428 -13.42 18.37 -11.17
N ASP A 429 -12.54 17.47 -11.56
CA ASP A 429 -11.09 17.63 -11.54
C ASP A 429 -10.43 16.99 -12.78
N MET A 430 -9.08 16.91 -12.78
CA MET A 430 -8.31 16.29 -13.87
C MET A 430 -8.61 14.79 -14.07
N ARG A 431 -9.23 14.11 -13.06
CA ARG A 431 -9.52 12.67 -13.11
C ARG A 431 -10.88 12.39 -13.71
N ALA A 432 -11.92 13.14 -13.32
CA ALA A 432 -13.28 12.95 -13.81
C ALA A 432 -14.16 14.19 -13.54
N SER A 433 -15.22 14.34 -14.33
CA SER A 433 -16.27 15.31 -14.06
C SER A 433 -17.21 14.84 -12.94
N ALA A 434 -17.88 15.79 -12.28
CA ALA A 434 -18.91 15.50 -11.28
C ALA A 434 -20.02 14.60 -11.83
N THR A 435 -20.48 14.90 -13.06
CA THR A 435 -21.50 14.10 -13.75
C THR A 435 -21.04 12.67 -13.97
N TYR A 436 -19.82 12.48 -14.50
CA TYR A 436 -19.26 11.14 -14.70
C TYR A 436 -19.23 10.35 -13.38
N ARG A 437 -18.82 10.97 -12.29
CA ARG A 437 -18.73 10.29 -10.97
C ARG A 437 -20.11 9.83 -10.50
N LEU A 438 -21.15 10.69 -10.59
CA LEU A 438 -22.51 10.34 -10.19
C LEU A 438 -23.11 9.25 -11.08
N ASP A 439 -22.98 9.39 -12.40
CA ASP A 439 -23.51 8.39 -13.34
C ASP A 439 -22.81 7.03 -13.19
N THR A 440 -21.49 7.08 -12.96
CA THR A 440 -20.72 5.87 -12.69
C THR A 440 -21.15 5.20 -11.38
N ALA A 441 -21.37 5.96 -10.30
CA ALA A 441 -21.81 5.41 -9.02
C ALA A 441 -23.16 4.66 -9.16
N ARG A 442 -24.11 5.24 -9.89
CA ARG A 442 -25.39 4.59 -10.25
C ARG A 442 -25.18 3.28 -11.01
N ASN A 443 -24.34 3.33 -12.03
CA ASN A 443 -24.03 2.17 -12.87
C ASN A 443 -23.30 1.07 -12.10
N LEU A 444 -22.47 1.42 -11.10
CA LEU A 444 -21.80 0.43 -10.24
C LEU A 444 -22.77 -0.32 -9.34
N LEU A 445 -23.85 0.31 -8.85
CA LEU A 445 -24.89 -0.41 -8.12
C LEU A 445 -25.63 -1.40 -9.04
N MET A 446 -25.95 -1.00 -10.26
CA MET A 446 -26.53 -1.90 -11.27
C MET A 446 -25.57 -3.05 -11.60
N ARG A 447 -24.28 -2.76 -11.74
CA ARG A 447 -23.26 -3.79 -11.97
C ARG A 447 -23.20 -4.78 -10.79
N TYR A 448 -23.23 -4.29 -9.55
CA TYR A 448 -23.27 -5.14 -8.37
C TYR A 448 -24.49 -6.09 -8.40
N TYR A 449 -25.69 -5.57 -8.75
CA TYR A 449 -26.88 -6.38 -8.94
C TYR A 449 -26.66 -7.49 -9.98
N LEU A 450 -26.21 -7.13 -11.18
CA LEU A 450 -25.97 -8.10 -12.26
C LEU A 450 -24.93 -9.17 -11.88
N GLU A 451 -23.88 -8.81 -11.15
CA GLU A 451 -22.91 -9.78 -10.63
C GLU A 451 -23.51 -10.74 -9.60
N THR A 452 -24.43 -10.26 -8.76
CA THR A 452 -25.13 -11.12 -7.77
C THR A 452 -26.14 -12.05 -8.43
N GLU A 453 -26.72 -11.66 -9.56
CA GLU A 453 -27.60 -12.49 -10.39
C GLU A 453 -26.85 -13.43 -11.36
N GLY A 454 -25.51 -13.47 -11.27
CA GLY A 454 -24.69 -14.38 -12.08
C GLY A 454 -24.46 -13.93 -13.53
N THR A 455 -24.78 -12.66 -13.86
CA THR A 455 -24.62 -12.10 -15.21
C THR A 455 -23.44 -11.11 -15.32
N GLY A 456 -22.63 -10.98 -14.28
CA GLY A 456 -21.48 -10.08 -14.26
C GLY A 456 -20.37 -10.51 -15.22
N VAL A 457 -19.75 -9.55 -15.91
CA VAL A 457 -18.59 -9.77 -16.78
C VAL A 457 -17.40 -8.97 -16.25
N SER A 458 -16.28 -9.67 -16.04
CA SER A 458 -15.01 -9.03 -15.70
C SER A 458 -14.25 -8.64 -16.97
N VAL A 459 -13.67 -7.43 -16.99
CA VAL A 459 -12.78 -7.01 -18.09
C VAL A 459 -11.55 -7.92 -18.26
N LYS A 460 -11.19 -8.68 -17.23
CA LYS A 460 -10.11 -9.67 -17.29
C LYS A 460 -10.52 -10.99 -17.95
N GLU A 461 -11.81 -11.23 -18.08
CA GLU A 461 -12.39 -12.45 -18.68
C GLU A 461 -12.80 -12.26 -20.14
N VAL A 462 -12.83 -11.01 -20.60
CA VAL A 462 -13.10 -10.69 -22.01
C VAL A 462 -11.86 -11.07 -22.83
N GLN A 463 -11.99 -12.14 -23.60
CA GLN A 463 -10.97 -12.50 -24.60
C GLN A 463 -11.13 -11.57 -25.81
N ALA A 464 -10.02 -11.00 -26.27
CA ALA A 464 -9.98 -10.15 -27.46
C ALA A 464 -10.14 -10.96 -28.74
#